data_3430c00cd2041a91601ca240e7f301c1
#
_entry.id   3430c00cd2041a91601ca240e7f301c1
#
_cell.length_a   1.000
_cell.length_b   1.000
_cell.length_c   1.000
_cell.angle_alpha   90.00
_cell.angle_beta   90.00
_cell.angle_gamma   90.00
#
_symmetry.space_group_name_H-M   'P 1'
#
loop_
_entity.id
_entity.type
_entity.pdbx_description
1 polymer ?
#
loop_
_entity_poly.entity_id
_entity_poly.type
_entity_poly.pdbx_seq_one_letter_code
_entity_poly.pdbx_strand_id
1 'polypeptide(L)'
;MGMAKLFVLEIGPLITALLLSGRVGGSYAGEVATMQSTAQNKLLLTLGVSPVAWTFVPSLFASLIASPLLTMAGTALALEIGSYVAPKYGIGDAQGYRREVWDSIFVPLRLRGVTSWSENEGWERGGKSLLEYIYSSLDLRCTFSDAFADAVIEITTHPVFFHLIKSLTFITIIMAVSEVSARRKTELTPRGVPKVITTSVVAGSLIVIFADWAFSQLLLMRH
;
A
#
# COMPACT_ATOMS: atom_id res chain seq x y z
N MET A 1 -14.22 18.02 -0.80
CA MET A 1 -14.02 16.82 0.05
C MET A 1 -13.52 15.57 -0.68
N GLY A 2 -13.78 15.34 -1.96
CA GLY A 2 -13.40 14.10 -2.65
C GLY A 2 -11.94 13.96 -3.08
N MET A 3 -11.29 15.05 -3.47
CA MET A 3 -9.98 15.01 -4.13
C MET A 3 -8.85 14.48 -3.23
N ALA A 4 -8.77 14.92 -1.97
CA ALA A 4 -7.72 14.48 -1.06
C ALA A 4 -7.91 13.00 -0.66
N LYS A 5 -9.14 12.55 -0.41
CA LYS A 5 -9.45 11.13 -0.17
C LYS A 5 -9.09 10.26 -1.36
N LEU A 6 -9.46 10.68 -2.56
CA LEU A 6 -9.14 9.97 -3.79
C LEU A 6 -7.62 9.86 -3.99
N PHE A 7 -6.88 10.93 -3.69
CA PHE A 7 -5.43 10.91 -3.78
C PHE A 7 -4.81 9.92 -2.78
N VAL A 8 -5.24 9.94 -1.53
CA VAL A 8 -4.72 9.05 -0.49
C VAL A 8 -5.09 7.59 -0.75
N LEU A 9 -6.34 7.31 -1.14
CA LEU A 9 -6.84 5.95 -1.29
C LEU A 9 -6.45 5.28 -2.62
N GLU A 10 -6.35 6.06 -3.70
CA GLU A 10 -6.19 5.53 -5.06
C GLU A 10 -4.82 5.92 -5.65
N ILE A 11 -4.59 7.21 -5.84
CA ILE A 11 -3.48 7.72 -6.65
C ILE A 11 -2.12 7.48 -5.95
N GLY A 12 -2.05 7.74 -4.63
CA GLY A 12 -0.80 7.61 -3.87
C GLY A 12 -0.19 6.21 -3.94
N PRO A 13 -0.91 5.16 -3.53
CA PRO A 13 -0.42 3.78 -3.61
C PRO A 13 -0.13 3.33 -5.03
N LEU A 14 -0.95 3.73 -6.01
CA LEU A 14 -0.75 3.35 -7.41
C LEU A 14 0.55 3.91 -7.99
N ILE A 15 0.79 5.23 -7.84
CA ILE A 15 2.01 5.87 -8.36
C ILE A 15 3.25 5.28 -7.70
N THR A 16 3.24 5.11 -6.38
CA THR A 16 4.38 4.53 -5.68
C THR A 16 4.62 3.08 -6.07
N ALA A 17 3.57 2.28 -6.30
CA ALA A 17 3.70 0.91 -6.79
C ALA A 17 4.31 0.85 -8.19
N LEU A 18 3.91 1.76 -9.11
CA LEU A 18 4.50 1.83 -10.45
C LEU A 18 5.99 2.19 -10.38
N LEU A 19 6.39 3.13 -9.54
CA LEU A 19 7.81 3.48 -9.32
C LEU A 19 8.58 2.30 -8.71
N LEU A 20 7.99 1.59 -7.74
CA LEU A 20 8.60 0.42 -7.12
C LEU A 20 8.71 -0.75 -8.09
N SER A 21 7.75 -0.93 -9.01
CA SER A 21 7.85 -1.94 -10.07
C SER A 21 9.10 -1.76 -10.93
N GLY A 22 9.40 -0.51 -11.31
CA GLY A 22 10.63 -0.20 -12.05
C GLY A 22 11.90 -0.41 -11.20
N ARG A 23 11.92 0.15 -9.99
CA ARG A 23 13.12 0.18 -9.15
C ARG A 23 13.39 -1.15 -8.45
N VAL A 24 12.43 -1.66 -7.69
CA VAL A 24 12.59 -2.87 -6.90
C VAL A 24 12.39 -4.11 -7.75
N GLY A 25 11.30 -4.17 -8.52
CA GLY A 25 11.00 -5.30 -9.39
C GLY A 25 12.06 -5.51 -10.47
N GLY A 26 12.48 -4.43 -11.12
CA GLY A 26 13.53 -4.47 -12.14
C GLY A 26 14.90 -4.87 -11.58
N SER A 27 15.33 -4.27 -10.46
CA SER A 27 16.59 -4.62 -9.79
C SER A 27 16.62 -6.07 -9.36
N TYR A 28 15.57 -6.54 -8.69
CA TYR A 28 15.48 -7.91 -8.24
C TYR A 28 15.50 -8.91 -9.40
N ALA A 29 14.70 -8.66 -10.45
CA ALA A 29 14.70 -9.51 -11.65
C ALA A 29 16.07 -9.54 -12.33
N GLY A 30 16.79 -8.42 -12.36
CA GLY A 30 18.15 -8.31 -12.89
C GLY A 30 19.15 -9.12 -12.09
N GLU A 31 19.10 -9.07 -10.77
CA GLU A 31 19.95 -9.84 -9.87
C GLU A 31 19.75 -11.34 -10.07
N VAL A 32 18.52 -11.82 -10.01
CA VAL A 32 18.19 -13.24 -10.24
C VAL A 32 18.60 -13.70 -11.65
N ALA A 33 18.35 -12.88 -12.67
CA ALA A 33 18.75 -13.18 -14.04
C ALA A 33 20.30 -13.26 -14.20
N THR A 34 21.02 -12.38 -13.50
CA THR A 34 22.49 -12.42 -13.49
C THR A 34 23.01 -13.69 -12.80
N MET A 35 22.44 -14.07 -11.64
CA MET A 35 22.77 -15.31 -10.94
C MET A 35 22.51 -16.55 -11.82
N GLN A 36 21.48 -16.53 -12.65
CA GLN A 36 21.21 -17.59 -13.62
C GLN A 36 22.25 -17.63 -14.74
N SER A 37 22.59 -16.47 -15.31
CA SER A 37 23.54 -16.37 -16.41
C SER A 37 24.97 -16.75 -16.05
N THR A 38 25.34 -16.61 -14.77
CA THR A 38 26.65 -16.98 -14.20
C THR A 38 26.66 -18.36 -13.54
N ALA A 39 25.58 -19.14 -13.68
CA ALA A 39 25.41 -20.47 -13.10
C ALA A 39 25.51 -20.53 -11.55
N GLN A 40 25.43 -19.41 -10.84
CA GLN A 40 25.46 -19.34 -9.37
C GLN A 40 24.30 -20.13 -8.74
N ASN A 41 23.14 -20.19 -9.40
CA ASN A 41 22.00 -20.99 -8.96
C ASN A 41 22.35 -22.49 -8.91
N LYS A 42 23.14 -23.00 -9.85
CA LYS A 42 23.60 -24.40 -9.85
C LYS A 42 24.57 -24.67 -8.69
N LEU A 43 25.44 -23.71 -8.40
CA LEU A 43 26.36 -23.79 -7.25
C LEU A 43 25.59 -23.84 -5.92
N LEU A 44 24.59 -22.99 -5.72
CA LEU A 44 23.76 -23.00 -4.51
C LEU A 44 23.05 -24.36 -4.32
N LEU A 45 22.54 -24.93 -5.41
CA LEU A 45 21.91 -26.26 -5.38
C LEU A 45 22.88 -27.38 -4.98
N THR A 46 24.14 -27.33 -5.43
CA THR A 46 25.16 -28.31 -5.00
C THR A 46 25.53 -28.18 -3.53
N LEU A 47 25.36 -26.98 -2.96
CA LEU A 47 25.54 -26.72 -1.52
C LEU A 47 24.29 -27.08 -0.69
N GLY A 48 23.22 -27.59 -1.33
CA GLY A 48 21.97 -27.95 -0.64
C GLY A 48 21.08 -26.76 -0.29
N VAL A 49 21.39 -25.55 -0.78
CA VAL A 49 20.62 -24.32 -0.51
C VAL A 49 19.68 -24.04 -1.66
N SER A 50 18.41 -23.82 -1.36
CA SER A 50 17.43 -23.41 -2.40
C SER A 50 17.69 -21.97 -2.85
N PRO A 51 17.93 -21.71 -4.14
CA PRO A 51 18.18 -20.36 -4.64
C PRO A 51 17.02 -19.40 -4.40
N VAL A 52 15.79 -19.91 -4.40
CA VAL A 52 14.58 -19.10 -4.12
C VAL A 52 14.59 -18.61 -2.67
N ALA A 53 14.80 -19.50 -1.71
CA ALA A 53 14.82 -19.11 -0.30
C ALA A 53 15.96 -18.12 0.00
N TRP A 54 17.09 -18.27 -0.67
CA TRP A 54 18.26 -17.42 -0.47
C TRP A 54 18.07 -15.99 -1.01
N THR A 55 17.42 -15.80 -2.16
CA THR A 55 17.27 -14.49 -2.79
C THR A 55 15.89 -13.87 -2.54
N PHE A 56 14.82 -14.64 -2.68
CA PHE A 56 13.46 -14.11 -2.65
C PHE A 56 13.00 -13.71 -1.25
N VAL A 57 13.27 -14.56 -0.25
CA VAL A 57 12.77 -14.33 1.11
C VAL A 57 13.31 -13.03 1.72
N PRO A 58 14.64 -12.77 1.76
CA PRO A 58 15.15 -11.54 2.35
C PRO A 58 14.74 -10.30 1.57
N SER A 59 14.70 -10.38 0.23
CA SER A 59 14.26 -9.26 -0.62
C SER A 59 12.78 -8.94 -0.43
N LEU A 60 11.94 -9.96 -0.24
CA LEU A 60 10.52 -9.79 0.04
C LEU A 60 10.32 -9.10 1.39
N PHE A 61 10.98 -9.55 2.46
CA PHE A 61 10.87 -8.92 3.78
C PHE A 61 11.34 -7.46 3.77
N ALA A 62 12.47 -7.19 3.15
CA ALA A 62 12.98 -5.82 3.01
C ALA A 62 11.98 -4.91 2.26
N SER A 63 11.41 -5.39 1.17
CA SER A 63 10.45 -4.63 0.37
C SER A 63 9.10 -4.45 1.06
N LEU A 64 8.64 -5.42 1.86
CA LEU A 64 7.42 -5.31 2.68
C LEU A 64 7.52 -4.21 3.75
N ILE A 65 8.70 -4.01 4.33
CA ILE A 65 8.92 -2.94 5.30
C ILE A 65 9.11 -1.59 4.59
N ALA A 66 9.87 -1.57 3.52
CA ALA A 66 10.18 -0.32 2.81
C ALA A 66 8.98 0.27 2.05
N SER A 67 8.12 -0.59 1.47
CA SER A 67 6.99 -0.15 0.65
C SER A 67 5.99 0.75 1.40
N PRO A 68 5.44 0.37 2.56
CA PRO A 68 4.47 1.21 3.26
C PRO A 68 5.09 2.53 3.76
N LEU A 69 6.36 2.50 4.18
CA LEU A 69 7.07 3.72 4.59
C LEU A 69 7.23 4.68 3.41
N LEU A 70 7.60 4.16 2.24
CA LEU A 70 7.79 4.99 1.05
C LEU A 70 6.46 5.53 0.52
N THR A 71 5.40 4.72 0.53
CA THR A 71 4.06 5.19 0.11
C THR A 71 3.52 6.26 1.04
N MET A 72 3.66 6.12 2.36
CA MET A 72 3.25 7.14 3.32
C MET A 72 4.05 8.42 3.16
N ALA A 73 5.37 8.32 3.05
CA ALA A 73 6.24 9.49 2.84
C ALA A 73 5.92 10.18 1.50
N GLY A 74 5.73 9.43 0.43
CA GLY A 74 5.40 9.95 -0.89
C GLY A 74 4.05 10.67 -0.92
N THR A 75 3.02 10.08 -0.33
CA THR A 75 1.69 10.71 -0.24
C THR A 75 1.70 11.94 0.65
N ALA A 76 2.40 11.92 1.79
CA ALA A 76 2.54 13.08 2.67
C ALA A 76 3.23 14.25 1.96
N LEU A 77 4.35 14.00 1.28
CA LEU A 77 5.05 15.00 0.48
C LEU A 77 4.19 15.55 -0.65
N ALA A 78 3.46 14.71 -1.35
CA ALA A 78 2.57 15.14 -2.44
C ALA A 78 1.44 16.05 -1.94
N LEU A 79 0.86 15.75 -0.78
CA LEU A 79 -0.16 16.58 -0.15
C LEU A 79 0.39 17.91 0.34
N GLU A 80 1.59 17.92 0.91
CA GLU A 80 2.26 19.18 1.31
C GLU A 80 2.60 20.06 0.10
N ILE A 81 3.14 19.48 -0.97
CA ILE A 81 3.38 20.21 -2.23
C ILE A 81 2.05 20.72 -2.81
N GLY A 82 0.98 19.93 -2.77
CA GLY A 82 -0.36 20.33 -3.16
C GLY A 82 -0.85 21.57 -2.41
N SER A 83 -0.62 21.66 -1.11
CA SER A 83 -1.00 22.82 -0.30
C SER A 83 -0.26 24.11 -0.71
N TYR A 84 0.94 24.00 -1.24
CA TYR A 84 1.72 25.13 -1.74
C TYR A 84 1.31 25.55 -3.16
N VAL A 85 0.88 24.60 -3.97
CA VAL A 85 0.53 24.83 -5.38
C VAL A 85 -0.93 25.29 -5.54
N ALA A 86 -1.86 24.80 -4.72
CA ALA A 86 -3.29 25.09 -4.82
C ALA A 86 -3.63 26.60 -4.87
N PRO A 87 -3.04 27.49 -4.04
CA PRO A 87 -3.32 28.92 -4.10
C PRO A 87 -2.88 29.58 -5.42
N LYS A 88 -1.82 29.08 -6.05
CA LYS A 88 -1.30 29.63 -7.30
C LYS A 88 -2.27 29.41 -8.48
N TYR A 89 -3.12 28.39 -8.39
CA TYR A 89 -4.14 28.09 -9.40
C TYR A 89 -5.54 28.54 -8.99
N GLY A 90 -5.67 29.33 -7.92
CA GLY A 90 -6.96 29.85 -7.45
C GLY A 90 -7.87 28.79 -6.82
N ILE A 91 -7.33 27.66 -6.40
CA ILE A 91 -8.05 26.57 -5.76
C ILE A 91 -8.04 26.76 -4.23
N GLY A 92 -8.54 27.90 -3.75
CA GLY A 92 -8.64 28.18 -2.33
C GLY A 92 -7.33 28.64 -1.67
N ASP A 93 -7.38 28.80 -0.33
CA ASP A 93 -6.23 29.21 0.49
C ASP A 93 -5.44 27.98 0.95
N ALA A 94 -4.12 28.13 1.13
CA ALA A 94 -3.22 27.06 1.57
C ALA A 94 -3.64 26.44 2.92
N GLN A 95 -4.14 27.27 3.83
CA GLN A 95 -4.63 26.80 5.13
C GLN A 95 -5.95 26.02 5.01
N GLY A 96 -6.86 26.47 4.15
CA GLY A 96 -8.11 25.79 3.86
C GLY A 96 -7.87 24.42 3.24
N TYR A 97 -6.98 24.34 2.24
CA TYR A 97 -6.58 23.07 1.63
C TYR A 97 -5.98 22.10 2.65
N ARG A 98 -5.06 22.59 3.50
CA ARG A 98 -4.41 21.76 4.52
C ARG A 98 -5.41 21.21 5.54
N ARG A 99 -6.37 22.01 6.00
CA ARG A 99 -7.46 21.55 6.88
C ARG A 99 -8.32 20.47 6.20
N GLU A 100 -8.73 20.71 4.96
CA GLU A 100 -9.53 19.75 4.20
C GLU A 100 -8.81 18.40 4.00
N VAL A 101 -7.49 18.43 3.77
CA VAL A 101 -6.65 17.24 3.65
C VAL A 101 -6.62 16.47 4.98
N TRP A 102 -6.34 17.16 6.09
CA TRP A 102 -6.29 16.53 7.42
C TRP A 102 -7.64 15.94 7.82
N ASP A 103 -8.73 16.67 7.64
CA ASP A 103 -10.09 16.17 7.90
C ASP A 103 -10.42 14.95 7.04
N SER A 104 -9.95 14.93 5.79
CA SER A 104 -10.16 13.80 4.88
C SER A 104 -9.40 12.54 5.28
N ILE A 105 -8.23 12.67 5.88
CA ILE A 105 -7.39 11.54 6.30
C ILE A 105 -7.89 10.95 7.62
N PHE A 106 -8.32 11.79 8.56
CA PHE A 106 -8.72 11.36 9.91
C PHE A 106 -10.20 10.99 10.03
N VAL A 107 -11.05 11.35 9.07
CA VAL A 107 -12.45 10.91 9.09
C VAL A 107 -12.55 9.48 8.56
N PRO A 108 -13.03 8.52 9.36
CA PRO A 108 -13.17 7.13 8.95
C PRO A 108 -14.10 7.00 7.72
N LEU A 109 -13.82 6.01 6.88
CA LEU A 109 -14.67 5.67 5.74
C LEU A 109 -16.03 5.19 6.25
N ARG A 110 -17.08 5.94 5.95
CA ARG A 110 -18.45 5.57 6.32
C ARG A 110 -18.89 4.38 5.48
N LEU A 111 -18.75 3.17 6.00
CA LEU A 111 -19.28 1.97 5.37
C LEU A 111 -20.80 1.98 5.54
N ARG A 112 -21.53 1.93 4.42
CA ARG A 112 -23.00 1.94 4.39
C ARG A 112 -23.52 0.70 5.13
N GLY A 113 -24.05 0.90 6.33
CA GLY A 113 -24.75 -0.14 7.10
C GLY A 113 -24.26 -0.40 8.52
N VAL A 114 -23.14 0.18 8.97
CA VAL A 114 -22.58 -0.14 10.30
C VAL A 114 -22.91 0.89 11.39
N THR A 115 -23.27 2.12 11.05
CA THR A 115 -23.67 3.09 12.08
C THR A 115 -24.77 4.02 11.57
N SER A 116 -25.97 3.90 12.12
CA SER A 116 -26.96 4.98 12.15
C SER A 116 -26.52 6.05 13.17
N TRP A 117 -25.45 6.78 12.86
CA TRP A 117 -25.14 7.98 13.64
C TRP A 117 -26.09 9.07 13.21
N SER A 118 -26.94 9.48 14.14
CA SER A 118 -27.86 10.60 13.97
C SER A 118 -27.06 11.83 13.53
N GLU A 119 -27.45 12.39 12.40
CA GLU A 119 -26.87 13.57 11.76
C GLU A 119 -27.03 14.87 12.58
N ASN A 120 -27.67 14.79 13.75
CA ASN A 120 -28.03 15.92 14.60
C ASN A 120 -27.17 16.13 15.87
N GLU A 121 -26.17 15.31 16.11
CA GLU A 121 -25.25 15.57 17.21
C GLU A 121 -23.98 16.26 16.67
N GLY A 122 -24.04 17.59 16.70
CA GLY A 122 -23.01 18.49 16.29
C GLY A 122 -21.66 18.23 16.95
N TRP A 123 -20.66 18.74 16.32
CA TRP A 123 -19.22 18.78 16.61
C TRP A 123 -18.79 19.01 18.08
N GLU A 124 -19.72 19.21 19.01
CA GLU A 124 -19.41 19.53 20.41
C GLU A 124 -19.01 18.33 21.29
N ARG A 125 -19.06 17.08 20.79
CA ARG A 125 -18.64 15.91 21.58
C ARG A 125 -17.41 15.17 21.03
N GLY A 126 -16.57 15.82 20.30
CA GLY A 126 -15.25 15.30 19.89
C GLY A 126 -14.22 15.22 21.02
N GLY A 127 -14.64 15.33 22.25
CA GLY A 127 -13.79 15.33 23.43
C GLY A 127 -14.12 14.24 24.46
N LYS A 128 -14.61 13.08 24.02
CA LYS A 128 -14.54 11.93 24.93
C LYS A 128 -13.08 11.59 25.13
N SER A 129 -12.57 11.95 26.29
CA SER A 129 -11.19 11.72 26.65
C SER A 129 -10.89 10.22 26.51
N LEU A 130 -9.68 9.87 26.14
CA LEU A 130 -9.16 8.50 26.14
C LEU A 130 -9.54 7.74 27.43
N LEU A 131 -9.70 8.47 28.55
CA LEU A 131 -10.16 7.98 29.84
C LEU A 131 -11.62 7.54 29.82
N GLU A 132 -12.51 8.23 29.11
CA GLU A 132 -13.93 7.88 29.02
C GLU A 132 -14.14 6.65 28.14
N TYR A 133 -13.30 6.50 27.09
CA TYR A 133 -13.23 5.27 26.29
C TYR A 133 -12.71 4.09 27.12
N ILE A 134 -11.68 4.29 27.94
CA ILE A 134 -11.15 3.27 28.86
C ILE A 134 -12.18 2.91 29.92
N TYR A 135 -12.94 3.90 30.43
CA TYR A 135 -13.98 3.65 31.45
C TYR A 135 -15.17 2.89 30.89
N SER A 136 -15.62 3.17 29.66
CA SER A 136 -16.68 2.41 29.00
C SER A 136 -16.23 0.98 28.63
N SER A 137 -14.94 0.79 28.41
CA SER A 137 -14.36 -0.54 28.17
C SER A 137 -14.17 -1.37 29.43
N LEU A 138 -14.26 -0.74 30.61
CA LEU A 138 -14.17 -1.40 31.91
C LEU A 138 -15.52 -1.90 32.46
N ASP A 139 -16.62 -1.66 31.74
CA ASP A 139 -17.88 -2.29 32.05
C ASP A 139 -17.79 -3.78 31.66
N LEU A 140 -17.59 -4.61 32.68
CA LEU A 140 -17.26 -6.04 32.68
C LEU A 140 -18.29 -6.97 31.98
N ARG A 141 -19.17 -6.42 31.13
CA ARG A 141 -20.16 -7.16 30.34
C ARG A 141 -19.87 -7.20 28.83
N CYS A 142 -18.91 -6.42 28.35
CA CYS A 142 -18.44 -6.61 26.98
C CYS A 142 -17.47 -7.78 26.93
N THR A 143 -17.85 -8.85 26.30
CA THR A 143 -16.94 -9.96 26.00
C THR A 143 -15.75 -9.40 25.23
N PHE A 144 -14.54 -9.81 25.58
CA PHE A 144 -13.27 -9.43 24.91
C PHE A 144 -13.36 -9.54 23.37
N SER A 145 -14.22 -10.45 22.89
CA SER A 145 -14.56 -10.65 21.49
C SER A 145 -15.20 -9.42 20.83
N ASP A 146 -16.13 -8.74 21.52
CA ASP A 146 -16.88 -7.64 20.93
C ASP A 146 -16.01 -6.36 20.89
N ALA A 147 -15.26 -6.11 21.96
CA ALA A 147 -14.31 -4.99 22.00
C ALA A 147 -13.18 -5.16 20.98
N PHE A 148 -12.70 -6.38 20.74
CA PHE A 148 -11.70 -6.67 19.71
C PHE A 148 -12.30 -6.53 18.30
N ALA A 149 -13.53 -6.98 18.09
CA ALA A 149 -14.23 -6.85 16.82
C ALA A 149 -14.47 -5.37 16.47
N ASP A 150 -14.93 -4.57 17.44
CA ASP A 150 -15.14 -3.13 17.24
C ASP A 150 -13.82 -2.39 16.95
N ALA A 151 -12.76 -2.69 17.68
CA ALA A 151 -11.43 -2.12 17.44
C ALA A 151 -10.88 -2.50 16.05
N VAL A 152 -11.08 -3.75 15.61
CA VAL A 152 -10.67 -4.20 14.28
C VAL A 152 -11.51 -3.50 13.19
N ILE A 153 -12.81 -3.33 13.41
CA ILE A 153 -13.69 -2.61 12.48
C ILE A 153 -13.28 -1.13 12.38
N GLU A 154 -13.01 -0.48 13.50
CA GLU A 154 -12.57 0.93 13.52
C GLU A 154 -11.24 1.11 12.82
N ILE A 155 -10.25 0.26 13.08
CA ILE A 155 -8.94 0.29 12.40
C ILE A 155 -9.11 0.02 10.89
N THR A 156 -9.93 -0.96 10.51
CA THR A 156 -10.14 -1.33 9.11
C THR A 156 -10.95 -0.29 8.32
N THR A 157 -11.72 0.56 8.96
CA THR A 157 -12.44 1.66 8.29
C THR A 157 -11.58 2.91 8.07
N HIS A 158 -10.38 2.97 8.65
CA HIS A 158 -9.51 4.13 8.53
C HIS A 158 -8.84 4.20 7.15
N PRO A 159 -8.87 5.35 6.43
CA PRO A 159 -8.27 5.49 5.10
C PRO A 159 -6.79 5.10 5.05
N VAL A 160 -6.04 5.40 6.10
CA VAL A 160 -4.62 5.05 6.23
C VAL A 160 -4.39 3.55 6.24
N PHE A 161 -5.28 2.78 6.84
CA PHE A 161 -5.18 1.32 6.86
C PHE A 161 -5.37 0.70 5.47
N PHE A 162 -6.34 1.18 4.71
CA PHE A 162 -6.52 0.78 3.30
C PHE A 162 -5.30 1.14 2.45
N HIS A 163 -4.74 2.31 2.66
CA HIS A 163 -3.51 2.75 2.00
C HIS A 163 -2.34 1.78 2.25
N LEU A 164 -2.14 1.36 3.50
CA LEU A 164 -1.10 0.41 3.88
C LEU A 164 -1.33 -0.97 3.29
N ILE A 165 -2.54 -1.53 3.40
CA ILE A 165 -2.88 -2.83 2.82
C ILE A 165 -2.66 -2.83 1.31
N LYS A 166 -3.13 -1.79 0.62
CA LYS A 166 -2.97 -1.65 -0.83
C LYS A 166 -1.49 -1.61 -1.22
N SER A 167 -0.67 -0.86 -0.48
CA SER A 167 0.78 -0.79 -0.67
C SER A 167 1.45 -2.16 -0.48
N LEU A 168 1.13 -2.88 0.60
CA LEU A 168 1.66 -4.20 0.88
C LEU A 168 1.26 -5.22 -0.19
N THR A 169 0.02 -5.16 -0.66
CA THR A 169 -0.46 -6.06 -1.72
C THR A 169 0.26 -5.80 -3.03
N PHE A 170 0.45 -4.53 -3.40
CA PHE A 170 1.14 -4.19 -4.65
C PHE A 170 2.60 -4.63 -4.63
N ILE A 171 3.32 -4.43 -3.52
CA ILE A 171 4.72 -4.87 -3.47
C ILE A 171 4.87 -6.39 -3.52
N THR A 172 3.95 -7.15 -2.88
CA THR A 172 3.95 -8.61 -2.98
C THR A 172 3.70 -9.08 -4.40
N ILE A 173 2.77 -8.46 -5.12
CA ILE A 173 2.51 -8.74 -6.54
C ILE A 173 3.75 -8.44 -7.38
N ILE A 174 4.37 -7.28 -7.20
CA ILE A 174 5.58 -6.88 -7.94
C ILE A 174 6.70 -7.89 -7.73
N MET A 175 6.97 -8.29 -6.48
CA MET A 175 8.00 -9.25 -6.15
C MET A 175 7.72 -10.63 -6.74
N ALA A 176 6.47 -11.11 -6.66
CA ALA A 176 6.07 -12.38 -7.25
C ALA A 176 6.20 -12.39 -8.78
N VAL A 177 5.77 -11.33 -9.45
CA VAL A 177 5.90 -11.20 -10.91
C VAL A 177 7.37 -11.13 -11.33
N SER A 178 8.19 -10.43 -10.58
CA SER A 178 9.63 -10.31 -10.83
C SER A 178 10.34 -11.65 -10.68
N GLU A 179 10.00 -12.42 -9.64
CA GLU A 179 10.52 -13.77 -9.44
C GLU A 179 10.14 -14.71 -10.58
N VAL A 180 8.86 -14.76 -10.94
CA VAL A 180 8.37 -15.60 -12.05
C VAL A 180 9.01 -15.18 -13.38
N SER A 181 9.12 -13.89 -13.65
CA SER A 181 9.72 -13.38 -14.90
C SER A 181 11.21 -13.72 -15.00
N ALA A 182 11.93 -13.62 -13.88
CA ALA A 182 13.35 -13.91 -13.83
C ALA A 182 13.64 -15.42 -14.01
N ARG A 183 12.85 -16.30 -13.40
CA ARG A 183 13.08 -17.76 -13.44
C ARG A 183 12.44 -18.49 -14.60
N ARG A 184 11.65 -17.83 -15.40
CA ARG A 184 10.93 -18.46 -16.54
C ARG A 184 11.86 -19.08 -17.60
N LYS A 185 13.12 -18.63 -17.71
CA LYS A 185 14.11 -19.17 -18.63
C LYS A 185 15.17 -19.93 -17.86
N THR A 186 15.33 -21.21 -18.16
CA THR A 186 16.26 -22.13 -17.49
C THR A 186 17.71 -21.86 -17.88
N GLU A 187 17.96 -21.38 -19.09
CA GLU A 187 19.29 -21.03 -19.58
C GLU A 187 19.28 -19.59 -20.10
N LEU A 188 19.90 -18.72 -19.32
CA LEU A 188 19.98 -17.31 -19.65
C LEU A 188 21.44 -16.96 -20.02
N THR A 189 21.63 -16.38 -21.20
CA THR A 189 22.90 -15.76 -21.57
C THR A 189 22.99 -14.36 -20.98
N PRO A 190 24.19 -13.82 -20.66
CA PRO A 190 24.33 -12.45 -20.14
C PRO A 190 23.64 -11.37 -21.00
N ARG A 191 23.57 -11.58 -22.31
CA ARG A 191 22.85 -10.68 -23.23
C ARG A 191 21.32 -10.71 -23.06
N GLY A 192 20.77 -11.73 -22.40
CA GLY A 192 19.34 -11.86 -22.14
C GLY A 192 18.86 -11.13 -20.89
N VAL A 193 19.77 -10.74 -19.98
CA VAL A 193 19.45 -10.08 -18.71
C VAL A 193 18.63 -8.80 -18.88
N PRO A 194 18.98 -7.85 -19.77
CA PRO A 194 18.18 -6.63 -19.96
C PRO A 194 16.73 -6.91 -20.38
N LYS A 195 16.53 -7.96 -21.19
CA LYS A 195 15.20 -8.35 -21.63
C LYS A 195 14.33 -8.87 -20.48
N VAL A 196 14.94 -9.60 -19.55
CA VAL A 196 14.24 -10.08 -18.35
C VAL A 196 13.83 -8.91 -17.46
N ILE A 197 14.73 -7.94 -17.25
CA ILE A 197 14.43 -6.73 -16.47
C ILE A 197 13.25 -5.99 -17.09
N THR A 198 13.29 -5.69 -18.37
CA THR A 198 12.21 -4.97 -19.07
C THR A 198 10.88 -5.74 -18.99
N THR A 199 10.91 -7.06 -19.22
CA THR A 199 9.70 -7.89 -19.12
C THR A 199 9.12 -7.89 -17.72
N SER A 200 9.95 -7.97 -16.71
CA SER A 200 9.54 -7.93 -15.29
C SER A 200 8.86 -6.60 -14.94
N VAL A 201 9.48 -5.48 -15.32
CA VAL A 201 8.95 -4.14 -15.05
C VAL A 201 7.61 -3.92 -15.76
N VAL A 202 7.54 -4.26 -17.06
CA VAL A 202 6.30 -4.09 -17.84
C VAL A 202 5.19 -5.01 -17.32
N ALA A 203 5.48 -6.28 -17.07
CA ALA A 203 4.48 -7.20 -16.50
C ALA A 203 4.04 -6.76 -15.11
N GLY A 204 4.98 -6.36 -14.24
CA GLY A 204 4.69 -5.88 -12.90
C GLY A 204 3.79 -4.65 -12.91
N SER A 205 4.09 -3.65 -13.73
CA SER A 205 3.28 -2.42 -13.83
C SER A 205 1.89 -2.69 -14.38
N LEU A 206 1.74 -3.54 -15.40
CA LEU A 206 0.43 -3.91 -15.94
C LEU A 206 -0.45 -4.64 -14.92
N ILE A 207 0.12 -5.59 -14.18
CA ILE A 207 -0.61 -6.35 -13.16
C ILE A 207 -0.98 -5.43 -11.99
N VAL A 208 -0.14 -4.49 -11.59
CA VAL A 208 -0.46 -3.49 -10.55
C VAL A 208 -1.64 -2.62 -10.97
N ILE A 209 -1.67 -2.12 -12.21
CA ILE A 209 -2.81 -1.33 -12.72
C ILE A 209 -4.10 -2.15 -12.70
N PHE A 210 -4.03 -3.42 -13.12
CA PHE A 210 -5.18 -4.30 -13.09
C PHE A 210 -5.64 -4.62 -11.64
N ALA A 211 -4.70 -4.83 -10.74
CA ALA A 211 -4.98 -5.05 -9.32
C ALA A 211 -5.60 -3.81 -8.68
N ASP A 212 -5.12 -2.61 -9.02
CA ASP A 212 -5.70 -1.35 -8.55
C ASP A 212 -7.15 -1.20 -8.99
N TRP A 213 -7.43 -1.45 -10.26
CA TRP A 213 -8.80 -1.46 -10.78
C TRP A 213 -9.68 -2.48 -10.04
N ALA A 214 -9.18 -3.68 -9.78
CA ALA A 214 -9.93 -4.71 -9.05
C ALA A 214 -10.22 -4.30 -7.60
N PHE A 215 -9.26 -3.67 -6.90
CA PHE A 215 -9.46 -3.11 -5.57
C PHE A 215 -10.53 -2.02 -5.56
N SER A 216 -10.51 -1.13 -6.54
CA SER A 216 -11.49 -0.05 -6.67
C SER A 216 -12.90 -0.61 -6.90
N GLN A 217 -13.05 -1.67 -7.72
CA GLN A 217 -14.34 -2.34 -7.90
C GLN A 217 -14.85 -2.99 -6.61
N LEU A 218 -13.96 -3.64 -5.84
CA LEU A 218 -14.34 -4.23 -4.54
C LEU A 218 -14.81 -3.17 -3.53
N LEU A 219 -14.18 -2.01 -3.52
CA LEU A 219 -14.61 -0.89 -2.68
C LEU A 219 -15.97 -0.34 -3.11
N LEU A 220 -16.21 -0.21 -4.42
CA LEU A 220 -17.49 0.27 -4.97
C LEU A 220 -18.65 -0.70 -4.73
N MET A 221 -18.41 -2.02 -4.77
CA MET A 221 -19.43 -3.02 -4.49
C MET A 221 -19.83 -3.06 -2.99
N ARG A 222 -19.00 -2.54 -2.11
CA ARG A 222 -19.27 -2.45 -0.67
C ARG A 222 -20.06 -1.18 -0.29
N HIS A 223 -20.21 -0.24 -1.21
CA HIS A 223 -21.02 0.98 -1.08
C HIS A 223 -22.40 0.80 -1.71
#